data_a790f8d3adec65441acd5b01e03c83b2
#
_entry.id   a790f8d3adec65441acd5b01e03c83b2
#
_cell.length_a   1.000
_cell.length_b   1.000
_cell.length_c   1.000
_cell.angle_alpha   90.00
_cell.angle_beta   90.00
_cell.angle_gamma   90.00
#
_symmetry.space_group_name_H-M   'P 1'
#
loop_
_entity.id
_entity.type
_entity.pdbx_description
1 polymer ?
#
loop_
_entity_poly.entity_id
_entity_poly.type
_entity_poly.pdbx_seq_one_letter_code
_entity_poly.pdbx_strand_id
1 'polypeptide(L)'
;MTDSNPAGTHRGATLVSLVAAATLAAALGGNAAAQGQPGAWDQARAVAESQQRIAAGKDPIPGPRTCFWARGPAGADPYINIAYPDAATFYWAAVFTVPQGAKLQLEGQFPRARYMSLISYDDKGRPVESVADYLIKPKAGSSNPFLPGADRTATQRDYSLEVVAANPPANQPVGMNLVGTTRDQLHTPKFGGAAQQQVILYRIYVRDQGTDETGNAGLPLPVLTMADGKVMRGAEACGALRTRQPLAIDPAAMALPMDKYYELRAAAAKFSPNFPATTPPTWYQQFDREALYGIYTGTPPKENARKSEGGFYPNLDNQYIRTIVNRRLGKVFVLRGKAPTTPKTIKGDKAMGGGDLRYWSWCSNQGFANTRVNDCVHDEMIPVGPDGYYTVVLSRAADRPRNATLQCGVAWLPMADDGDGSGDPDMTVLQLRHMLGAGEFKNAVHAIRSPATILEDMGAYAPRGRYISTSAFETAVPCQIERR
;
A
#
# COMPACT_ATOMS: atom_id res chain seq x y z
N MET A 1 65.71 -45.35 -8.21
CA MET A 1 65.28 -46.37 -7.26
C MET A 1 63.92 -45.94 -6.77
N THR A 2 62.94 -46.51 -7.40
CA THR A 2 61.83 -47.35 -6.90
C THR A 2 60.83 -46.54 -6.11
N ASP A 3 59.72 -46.29 -6.73
CA ASP A 3 58.39 -46.95 -6.68
C ASP A 3 57.56 -46.43 -5.53
N SER A 4 56.31 -46.13 -5.62
CA SER A 4 55.17 -46.58 -6.41
C SER A 4 53.96 -45.74 -6.11
N ASN A 5 53.17 -45.48 -7.14
CA ASN A 5 51.77 -44.99 -7.03
C ASN A 5 50.86 -46.14 -6.54
N PRO A 6 49.81 -45.91 -5.84
CA PRO A 6 48.58 -46.26 -6.50
C PRO A 6 47.40 -45.25 -6.33
N ALA A 7 46.62 -45.24 -7.36
CA ALA A 7 45.32 -44.63 -7.60
C ALA A 7 44.33 -44.71 -6.44
N GLY A 8 43.65 -43.60 -6.18
CA GLY A 8 42.49 -43.48 -5.30
C GLY A 8 41.40 -42.67 -5.97
N THR A 9 40.40 -43.37 -6.35
CA THR A 9 39.14 -43.02 -7.01
C THR A 9 38.45 -41.73 -6.52
N HIS A 10 38.22 -40.84 -7.46
CA HIS A 10 37.26 -39.71 -7.29
C HIS A 10 35.84 -40.27 -7.13
N ARG A 11 35.29 -40.16 -5.94
CA ARG A 11 33.84 -40.24 -5.72
C ARG A 11 33.27 -38.81 -5.73
N GLY A 12 32.45 -38.52 -6.74
CA GLY A 12 31.68 -37.30 -6.84
C GLY A 12 30.73 -37.17 -5.64
N ALA A 13 30.87 -36.08 -4.91
CA ALA A 13 29.93 -35.70 -3.89
C ALA A 13 28.80 -34.89 -4.57
N THR A 14 27.67 -35.53 -4.75
CA THR A 14 26.40 -34.89 -5.13
C THR A 14 25.95 -34.04 -3.96
N LEU A 15 25.97 -32.74 -4.15
CA LEU A 15 25.32 -31.78 -3.22
C LEU A 15 23.82 -32.00 -3.29
N VAL A 16 23.28 -32.70 -2.32
CA VAL A 16 21.85 -32.74 -2.05
C VAL A 16 21.52 -31.49 -1.26
N SER A 17 20.84 -30.56 -1.93
CA SER A 17 20.23 -29.38 -1.28
C SER A 17 19.14 -29.88 -0.34
N LEU A 18 19.40 -29.87 0.96
CA LEU A 18 18.38 -30.03 1.99
C LEU A 18 17.51 -28.77 2.03
N VAL A 19 16.35 -28.85 1.39
CA VAL A 19 15.24 -27.95 1.67
C VAL A 19 14.71 -28.37 3.05
N ALA A 20 15.00 -27.56 4.05
CA ALA A 20 14.44 -27.71 5.38
C ALA A 20 12.93 -27.42 5.30
N ALA A 21 12.13 -28.46 5.23
CA ALA A 21 10.70 -28.37 5.49
C ALA A 21 10.51 -28.07 6.98
N ALA A 22 10.25 -26.80 7.29
CA ALA A 22 9.78 -26.42 8.62
C ALA A 22 8.35 -26.97 8.77
N THR A 23 8.23 -28.12 9.42
CA THR A 23 6.96 -28.64 9.93
C THR A 23 6.49 -27.70 11.04
N LEU A 24 5.55 -26.81 10.72
CA LEU A 24 4.77 -26.07 11.72
C LEU A 24 3.88 -27.10 12.44
N ALA A 25 4.28 -27.48 13.66
CA ALA A 25 3.41 -28.14 14.58
C ALA A 25 2.27 -27.18 14.94
N ALA A 26 1.05 -27.45 14.46
CA ALA A 26 -0.14 -26.78 14.87
C ALA A 26 -0.39 -27.13 16.35
N ALA A 27 0.02 -26.25 17.25
CA ALA A 27 -0.50 -26.24 18.61
C ALA A 27 -1.99 -25.88 18.52
N LEU A 28 -2.84 -26.88 18.73
CA LEU A 28 -4.27 -26.71 19.00
C LEU A 28 -4.44 -26.02 20.37
N GLY A 29 -4.11 -24.77 20.46
CA GLY A 29 -4.52 -23.87 21.51
C GLY A 29 -5.84 -23.23 21.08
N GLY A 30 -6.90 -23.39 21.88
CA GLY A 30 -8.26 -22.98 21.56
C GLY A 30 -8.34 -21.59 20.95
N ASN A 31 -8.85 -21.52 19.75
CA ASN A 31 -9.25 -20.31 19.07
C ASN A 31 -10.34 -19.62 19.90
N ALA A 32 -9.94 -18.66 20.75
CA ALA A 32 -10.82 -17.53 20.97
C ALA A 32 -10.99 -16.89 19.58
N ALA A 33 -12.12 -17.15 18.95
CA ALA A 33 -12.47 -16.59 17.65
C ALA A 33 -12.15 -15.09 17.70
N ALA A 34 -11.13 -14.66 16.97
CA ALA A 34 -10.94 -13.27 16.65
C ALA A 34 -12.26 -12.86 15.99
N GLN A 35 -13.11 -12.14 16.71
CA GLN A 35 -14.33 -11.57 16.14
C GLN A 35 -13.80 -10.62 15.07
N GLY A 36 -14.01 -11.03 13.80
CA GLY A 36 -13.33 -10.48 12.66
C GLY A 36 -13.56 -8.99 12.55
N GLN A 37 -12.45 -8.27 12.50
CA GLN A 37 -12.48 -6.90 12.00
C GLN A 37 -13.06 -6.95 10.58
N PRO A 38 -13.89 -5.97 10.16
CA PRO A 38 -14.30 -5.87 8.77
C PRO A 38 -13.04 -5.85 7.88
N GLY A 39 -12.87 -6.86 7.03
CA GLY A 39 -11.63 -7.08 6.27
C GLY A 39 -10.80 -8.29 6.74
N ALA A 40 -10.79 -8.65 8.00
CA ALA A 40 -10.03 -9.81 8.51
C ALA A 40 -10.50 -11.15 7.90
N TRP A 41 -11.78 -11.27 7.54
CA TRP A 41 -12.31 -12.44 6.85
C TRP A 41 -11.76 -12.59 5.42
N ASP A 42 -11.48 -11.49 4.74
CA ASP A 42 -10.89 -11.49 3.41
C ASP A 42 -9.46 -12.01 3.45
N GLN A 43 -8.71 -11.61 4.46
CA GLN A 43 -7.35 -12.09 4.67
C GLN A 43 -7.32 -13.59 4.95
N ALA A 44 -8.23 -14.11 5.78
CA ALA A 44 -8.34 -15.53 6.06
C ALA A 44 -8.67 -16.34 4.79
N ARG A 45 -9.57 -15.84 3.94
CA ARG A 45 -9.90 -16.45 2.65
C ARG A 45 -8.68 -16.45 1.73
N ALA A 46 -7.98 -15.34 1.61
CA ALA A 46 -6.80 -15.22 0.74
C ALA A 46 -5.66 -16.15 1.19
N VAL A 47 -5.45 -16.28 2.50
CA VAL A 47 -4.47 -17.23 3.06
C VAL A 47 -4.86 -18.66 2.75
N ALA A 48 -6.13 -19.05 2.92
CA ALA A 48 -6.61 -20.39 2.62
C ALA A 48 -6.49 -20.72 1.12
N GLU A 49 -6.82 -19.78 0.25
CA GLU A 49 -6.63 -19.93 -1.20
C GLU A 49 -5.14 -20.10 -1.56
N SER A 50 -4.26 -19.27 -0.98
CA SER A 50 -2.82 -19.38 -1.17
C SER A 50 -2.29 -20.77 -0.79
N GLN A 51 -2.73 -21.32 0.35
CA GLN A 51 -2.36 -22.67 0.79
C GLN A 51 -2.84 -23.75 -0.17
N GLN A 52 -4.09 -23.64 -0.66
CA GLN A 52 -4.63 -24.57 -1.67
C GLN A 52 -3.84 -24.51 -2.98
N ARG A 53 -3.41 -23.33 -3.41
CA ARG A 53 -2.58 -23.13 -4.61
C ARG A 53 -1.21 -23.76 -4.44
N ILE A 54 -0.56 -23.57 -3.28
CA ILE A 54 0.72 -24.23 -2.95
C ILE A 54 0.58 -25.76 -3.00
N ALA A 55 -0.46 -26.32 -2.38
CA ALA A 55 -0.72 -27.74 -2.38
C ALA A 55 -0.96 -28.30 -3.79
N ALA A 56 -1.50 -27.49 -4.71
CA ALA A 56 -1.72 -27.82 -6.11
C ALA A 56 -0.50 -27.56 -7.03
N GLY A 57 0.67 -27.17 -6.48
CA GLY A 57 1.87 -26.82 -7.25
C GLY A 57 1.72 -25.56 -8.13
N LYS A 58 0.79 -24.68 -7.77
CA LYS A 58 0.53 -23.41 -8.46
C LYS A 58 1.24 -22.24 -7.76
N ASP A 59 1.35 -21.10 -8.47
CA ASP A 59 1.77 -19.84 -7.87
C ASP A 59 0.94 -19.53 -6.62
N PRO A 60 1.55 -19.28 -5.45
CA PRO A 60 0.86 -19.08 -4.19
C PRO A 60 0.01 -17.81 -4.13
N ILE A 61 0.31 -16.81 -4.96
CA ILE A 61 -0.38 -15.51 -4.90
C ILE A 61 -1.79 -15.65 -5.50
N PRO A 62 -2.86 -15.44 -4.71
CA PRO A 62 -4.23 -15.49 -5.21
C PRO A 62 -4.59 -14.26 -6.06
N GLY A 63 -5.80 -14.25 -6.61
CA GLY A 63 -6.36 -13.16 -7.38
C GLY A 63 -6.06 -13.18 -8.87
N PRO A 64 -6.74 -12.36 -9.65
CA PRO A 64 -6.65 -12.36 -11.11
C PRO A 64 -5.36 -11.73 -11.63
N ARG A 65 -4.86 -12.28 -12.73
CA ARG A 65 -3.73 -11.74 -13.52
C ARG A 65 -4.01 -11.92 -15.00
N THR A 66 -3.40 -11.04 -15.80
CA THR A 66 -3.39 -11.18 -17.26
C THR A 66 -1.97 -11.01 -17.77
N CYS A 67 -1.72 -11.26 -19.06
CA CYS A 67 -0.40 -11.01 -19.64
C CYS A 67 -0.03 -9.51 -19.62
N PHE A 68 -1.00 -8.61 -19.60
CA PHE A 68 -0.76 -7.16 -19.47
C PHE A 68 -0.53 -6.76 -17.99
N TRP A 69 -1.43 -7.18 -17.10
CA TRP A 69 -1.33 -6.99 -15.66
C TRP A 69 -0.63 -8.18 -15.00
N ALA A 70 0.63 -8.41 -15.40
CA ALA A 70 1.35 -9.62 -15.03
C ALA A 70 1.98 -9.55 -13.64
N ARG A 71 2.17 -8.36 -13.09
CA ARG A 71 2.79 -8.14 -11.79
C ARG A 71 1.73 -7.71 -10.78
N GLY A 72 1.43 -8.61 -9.89
CA GLY A 72 0.37 -8.41 -8.88
C GLY A 72 -0.45 -9.69 -8.65
N PRO A 73 -1.54 -9.61 -7.90
CA PRO A 73 -1.84 -8.47 -7.04
C PRO A 73 -0.80 -8.28 -5.95
N ALA A 74 -0.43 -7.01 -5.69
CA ALA A 74 0.30 -6.61 -4.52
C ALA A 74 -0.68 -6.16 -3.42
N GLY A 75 -0.31 -6.35 -2.17
CA GLY A 75 -1.11 -6.06 -0.99
C GLY A 75 -0.42 -6.61 0.25
N ALA A 76 -1.11 -6.70 1.38
CA ALA A 76 -0.62 -7.46 2.53
C ALA A 76 -0.54 -8.95 2.21
N ASP A 77 0.20 -9.73 3.02
CA ASP A 77 0.27 -11.18 2.84
C ASP A 77 -1.11 -11.82 2.71
N PRO A 78 -1.32 -12.81 1.85
CA PRO A 78 -0.36 -13.58 1.05
C PRO A 78 -0.07 -13.01 -0.35
N TYR A 79 -0.43 -11.77 -0.62
CA TYR A 79 -0.14 -11.09 -1.89
C TYR A 79 1.33 -10.63 -1.94
N ILE A 80 1.73 -9.95 -3.03
CA ILE A 80 3.08 -9.37 -3.12
C ILE A 80 3.19 -8.21 -2.13
N ASN A 81 3.84 -8.47 -1.00
CA ASN A 81 3.94 -7.52 0.10
C ASN A 81 5.29 -6.76 0.05
N ILE A 82 5.34 -5.67 -0.72
CA ILE A 82 6.52 -4.82 -0.91
C ILE A 82 6.09 -3.39 -1.21
N ALA A 83 6.94 -2.41 -0.96
CA ALA A 83 6.73 -0.99 -1.23
C ALA A 83 5.59 -0.36 -0.39
N TYR A 84 5.43 -0.81 0.85
CA TYR A 84 4.42 -0.35 1.80
C TYR A 84 2.99 -0.37 1.25
N PRO A 85 2.49 -1.53 0.80
CA PRO A 85 1.11 -1.62 0.35
C PRO A 85 0.15 -1.28 1.51
N ASP A 86 -1.07 -0.90 1.17
CA ASP A 86 -2.14 -0.83 2.17
C ASP A 86 -2.87 -2.17 2.22
N ALA A 87 -3.18 -2.68 3.42
CA ALA A 87 -3.83 -3.98 3.57
C ALA A 87 -5.27 -4.01 3.02
N ALA A 88 -5.91 -2.84 2.87
CA ALA A 88 -7.23 -2.71 2.25
C ALA A 88 -7.18 -2.45 0.74
N THR A 89 -6.01 -2.66 0.08
CA THR A 89 -5.80 -2.27 -1.30
C THR A 89 -5.14 -3.38 -2.11
N PHE A 90 -5.53 -3.47 -3.37
CA PHE A 90 -4.90 -4.34 -4.36
C PHE A 90 -4.28 -3.52 -5.48
N TYR A 91 -3.09 -3.95 -5.90
CA TYR A 91 -2.30 -3.26 -6.92
C TYR A 91 -1.87 -4.24 -8.00
N TRP A 92 -1.97 -3.82 -9.26
CA TRP A 92 -1.38 -4.53 -10.41
C TRP A 92 -0.49 -3.59 -11.18
N ALA A 93 0.68 -4.08 -11.61
CA ALA A 93 1.56 -3.33 -12.48
C ALA A 93 1.57 -3.94 -13.89
N ALA A 94 1.44 -3.05 -14.88
CA ALA A 94 1.72 -3.33 -16.28
C ALA A 94 3.04 -2.69 -16.67
N VAL A 95 3.89 -3.47 -17.35
CA VAL A 95 5.15 -3.02 -17.95
C VAL A 95 5.07 -3.31 -19.44
N PHE A 96 5.18 -2.30 -20.27
CA PHE A 96 4.91 -2.43 -21.70
C PHE A 96 5.70 -1.41 -22.53
N THR A 97 5.71 -1.62 -23.84
CA THR A 97 6.21 -0.68 -24.84
C THR A 97 5.17 -0.56 -25.93
N VAL A 98 4.68 0.65 -26.19
CA VAL A 98 3.77 0.89 -27.32
C VAL A 98 4.57 0.98 -28.61
N PRO A 99 4.27 0.18 -29.67
CA PRO A 99 4.93 0.28 -30.96
C PRO A 99 4.79 1.68 -31.58
N GLN A 100 5.76 2.06 -32.41
CA GLN A 100 5.74 3.36 -33.06
C GLN A 100 4.49 3.52 -33.94
N GLY A 101 3.77 4.63 -33.77
CA GLY A 101 2.55 4.96 -34.51
C GLY A 101 1.30 4.21 -34.02
N ALA A 102 1.43 3.27 -33.07
CA ALA A 102 0.30 2.59 -32.49
C ALA A 102 -0.34 3.41 -31.35
N LYS A 103 -1.62 3.15 -31.09
CA LYS A 103 -2.41 3.73 -30.00
C LYS A 103 -2.81 2.63 -29.03
N LEU A 104 -2.64 2.89 -27.72
CA LEU A 104 -3.06 2.00 -26.64
C LEU A 104 -4.22 2.62 -25.88
N GLN A 105 -5.29 1.85 -25.71
CA GLN A 105 -6.39 2.15 -24.81
C GLN A 105 -6.52 1.05 -23.75
N LEU A 106 -6.99 1.41 -22.57
CA LEU A 106 -7.39 0.49 -21.51
C LEU A 106 -8.92 0.55 -21.40
N GLU A 107 -9.58 -0.54 -21.75
CA GLU A 107 -11.03 -0.68 -21.58
C GLU A 107 -11.33 -1.45 -20.31
N GLY A 108 -12.20 -0.92 -19.46
CA GLY A 108 -12.54 -1.54 -18.19
C GLY A 108 -13.92 -1.16 -17.69
N GLN A 109 -14.27 -1.74 -16.56
CA GLN A 109 -15.45 -1.36 -15.78
C GLN A 109 -15.01 -0.70 -14.48
N PHE A 110 -15.74 0.31 -14.01
CA PHE A 110 -15.53 0.87 -12.70
C PHE A 110 -15.82 -0.18 -11.61
N PRO A 111 -14.86 -0.49 -10.70
CA PRO A 111 -15.04 -1.51 -9.68
C PRO A 111 -16.08 -1.15 -8.63
N ARG A 112 -16.60 -2.15 -7.93
CA ARG A 112 -17.36 -1.97 -6.69
C ARG A 112 -16.37 -1.79 -5.55
N ALA A 113 -15.99 -0.55 -5.33
CA ALA A 113 -14.98 -0.15 -4.36
C ALA A 113 -15.16 1.32 -3.98
N ARG A 114 -14.36 1.80 -3.03
CA ARG A 114 -14.37 3.22 -2.64
C ARG A 114 -13.53 4.11 -3.56
N TYR A 115 -12.47 3.56 -4.12
CA TYR A 115 -11.55 4.31 -4.96
C TYR A 115 -10.82 3.36 -5.92
N MET A 116 -10.55 3.85 -7.12
CA MET A 116 -9.60 3.25 -8.05
C MET A 116 -8.73 4.33 -8.70
N SER A 117 -7.56 3.94 -9.17
CA SER A 117 -6.71 4.82 -9.98
C SER A 117 -5.82 4.05 -10.92
N LEU A 118 -5.39 4.75 -11.97
CA LEU A 118 -4.27 4.36 -12.81
C LEU A 118 -3.19 5.43 -12.68
N ILE A 119 -1.98 5.03 -12.32
CA ILE A 119 -0.87 5.95 -12.07
C ILE A 119 0.33 5.48 -12.87
N SER A 120 0.94 6.39 -13.64
CA SER A 120 2.18 6.16 -14.36
C SER A 120 3.40 6.50 -13.52
N TYR A 121 4.52 5.82 -13.81
CA TYR A 121 5.77 5.98 -13.07
C TYR A 121 6.97 6.09 -13.99
N ASP A 122 7.99 6.81 -13.51
CA ASP A 122 9.31 6.82 -14.13
C ASP A 122 10.19 5.63 -13.68
N ASP A 123 11.40 5.53 -14.20
CA ASP A 123 12.39 4.50 -13.92
C ASP A 123 12.90 4.50 -12.45
N LYS A 124 12.62 5.55 -11.69
CA LYS A 124 12.94 5.68 -10.26
C LYS A 124 11.75 5.41 -9.36
N GLY A 125 10.63 4.94 -9.93
CA GLY A 125 9.40 4.68 -9.19
C GLY A 125 8.71 5.97 -8.68
N ARG A 126 9.02 7.12 -9.30
CA ARG A 126 8.33 8.38 -8.98
C ARG A 126 7.06 8.48 -9.82
N PRO A 127 5.94 8.88 -9.22
CA PRO A 127 4.70 9.03 -9.96
C PRO A 127 4.79 10.21 -10.91
N VAL A 128 4.27 10.04 -12.13
CA VAL A 128 4.25 11.06 -13.17
C VAL A 128 2.86 11.64 -13.32
N GLU A 129 1.85 10.77 -13.41
CA GLU A 129 0.45 11.17 -13.48
C GLU A 129 -0.44 10.18 -12.77
N SER A 130 -1.48 10.70 -12.09
CA SER A 130 -2.57 9.94 -11.51
C SER A 130 -3.87 10.27 -12.22
N VAL A 131 -4.60 9.23 -12.63
CA VAL A 131 -5.97 9.34 -13.11
C VAL A 131 -6.85 8.61 -12.09
N ALA A 132 -7.41 9.38 -11.15
CA ALA A 132 -8.36 8.88 -10.18
C ALA A 132 -9.72 8.58 -10.84
N ASP A 133 -10.48 7.72 -10.22
CA ASP A 133 -11.79 7.24 -10.69
C ASP A 133 -12.74 8.36 -11.16
N TYR A 134 -12.91 9.42 -10.37
CA TYR A 134 -13.82 10.53 -10.67
C TYR A 134 -13.40 11.38 -11.89
N LEU A 135 -12.14 11.25 -12.32
CA LEU A 135 -11.61 11.92 -13.52
C LEU A 135 -11.82 11.10 -14.80
N ILE A 136 -12.23 9.86 -14.70
CA ILE A 136 -12.41 8.97 -15.85
C ILE A 136 -13.80 9.18 -16.43
N LYS A 137 -13.88 9.51 -17.73
CA LYS A 137 -15.13 9.62 -18.46
C LYS A 137 -15.72 8.23 -18.73
N PRO A 138 -16.99 7.97 -18.36
CA PRO A 138 -17.63 6.73 -18.72
C PRO A 138 -17.91 6.65 -20.22
N LYS A 139 -18.01 5.43 -20.78
CA LYS A 139 -18.51 5.22 -22.16
C LYS A 139 -19.98 5.67 -22.27
N ALA A 140 -20.41 5.93 -23.50
CA ALA A 140 -21.81 6.28 -23.77
C ALA A 140 -22.75 5.18 -23.22
N GLY A 141 -23.79 5.59 -22.50
CA GLY A 141 -24.73 4.69 -21.83
C GLY A 141 -24.24 4.12 -20.49
N SER A 142 -23.01 4.41 -20.08
CA SER A 142 -22.46 4.02 -18.78
C SER A 142 -22.39 5.21 -17.82
N SER A 143 -22.31 4.91 -16.53
CA SER A 143 -22.16 5.92 -15.46
C SER A 143 -20.86 5.71 -14.69
N ASN A 144 -20.31 6.82 -14.16
CA ASN A 144 -19.18 6.75 -13.24
C ASN A 144 -19.72 6.76 -11.79
N PRO A 145 -19.61 5.63 -11.04
CA PRO A 145 -20.18 5.49 -9.71
C PRO A 145 -19.36 6.20 -8.61
N PHE A 146 -18.22 6.81 -8.95
CA PHE A 146 -17.32 7.46 -8.01
C PHE A 146 -17.56 8.96 -7.86
N LEU A 147 -18.46 9.53 -8.65
CA LEU A 147 -18.86 10.93 -8.49
C LEU A 147 -19.73 11.09 -7.23
N PRO A 148 -19.62 12.21 -6.50
CA PRO A 148 -20.47 12.47 -5.34
C PRO A 148 -21.96 12.35 -5.69
N GLY A 149 -22.71 11.55 -4.91
CA GLY A 149 -24.13 11.29 -5.12
C GLY A 149 -24.44 10.29 -6.25
N ALA A 150 -23.44 9.79 -6.99
CA ALA A 150 -23.66 8.84 -8.07
C ALA A 150 -24.20 7.50 -7.56
N ASP A 151 -25.04 6.86 -8.39
CA ASP A 151 -25.57 5.53 -8.12
C ASP A 151 -24.46 4.47 -8.23
N ARG A 152 -24.07 3.90 -7.09
CA ARG A 152 -23.08 2.83 -6.99
C ARG A 152 -23.64 1.47 -7.39
N THR A 153 -24.97 1.34 -7.53
CA THR A 153 -25.62 0.08 -7.93
C THR A 153 -25.72 -0.08 -9.45
N ALA A 154 -25.45 0.98 -10.22
CA ALA A 154 -25.49 0.96 -11.68
C ALA A 154 -24.71 -0.23 -12.25
N THR A 155 -25.29 -0.92 -13.24
CA THR A 155 -24.70 -2.09 -13.89
C THR A 155 -23.87 -1.71 -15.12
N GLN A 156 -24.24 -0.64 -15.83
CA GLN A 156 -23.49 -0.09 -16.96
C GLN A 156 -22.40 0.84 -16.42
N ARG A 157 -21.17 0.36 -16.40
CA ARG A 157 -20.02 0.99 -15.72
C ARG A 157 -18.76 1.04 -16.58
N ASP A 158 -18.89 0.96 -17.89
CA ASP A 158 -17.76 0.85 -18.79
C ASP A 158 -17.03 2.19 -18.97
N TYR A 159 -15.72 2.11 -19.07
CA TYR A 159 -14.84 3.23 -19.45
C TYR A 159 -13.81 2.81 -20.49
N SER A 160 -13.22 3.80 -21.16
CA SER A 160 -12.03 3.66 -21.97
C SER A 160 -11.07 4.78 -21.66
N LEU A 161 -9.79 4.45 -21.45
CA LEU A 161 -8.73 5.39 -21.12
C LEU A 161 -7.60 5.25 -22.13
N GLU A 162 -7.24 6.31 -22.83
CA GLU A 162 -6.07 6.34 -23.72
C GLU A 162 -4.78 6.42 -22.91
N VAL A 163 -3.75 5.67 -23.31
CA VAL A 163 -2.41 5.71 -22.73
C VAL A 163 -1.48 6.44 -23.68
N VAL A 164 -1.04 7.63 -23.30
CA VAL A 164 -0.23 8.52 -24.13
C VAL A 164 1.21 8.53 -23.64
N ALA A 165 2.16 8.21 -24.53
CA ALA A 165 3.59 8.25 -24.24
C ALA A 165 4.12 9.71 -24.29
N ALA A 166 3.74 10.51 -23.29
CA ALA A 166 4.12 11.91 -23.17
C ALA A 166 4.14 12.32 -21.69
N ASN A 167 4.78 13.44 -21.38
CA ASN A 167 4.64 14.06 -20.07
C ASN A 167 3.26 14.73 -19.96
N PRO A 168 2.64 14.75 -18.77
CA PRO A 168 1.40 15.48 -18.58
C PRO A 168 1.60 16.98 -18.77
N PRO A 169 0.56 17.75 -19.17
CA PRO A 169 0.63 19.19 -19.19
C PRO A 169 1.00 19.79 -17.84
N ALA A 170 1.80 20.86 -17.84
CA ALA A 170 2.34 21.48 -16.62
C ALA A 170 1.28 21.93 -15.61
N ASN A 171 0.09 22.29 -16.07
CA ASN A 171 -1.01 22.79 -15.24
C ASN A 171 -2.05 21.71 -14.88
N GLN A 172 -1.73 20.45 -15.07
CA GLN A 172 -2.66 19.38 -14.78
C GLN A 172 -2.81 19.18 -13.27
N PRO A 173 -4.04 19.26 -12.70
CA PRO A 173 -4.25 19.03 -11.29
C PRO A 173 -3.95 17.55 -10.94
N VAL A 174 -3.25 17.36 -9.85
CA VAL A 174 -2.84 16.03 -9.36
C VAL A 174 -3.27 15.89 -7.90
N GLY A 175 -3.89 14.77 -7.54
CA GLY A 175 -4.16 14.40 -6.16
C GLY A 175 -5.21 15.24 -5.43
N MET A 176 -6.00 16.04 -6.15
CA MET A 176 -7.08 16.85 -5.57
C MET A 176 -8.44 16.38 -6.05
N ASN A 177 -9.43 16.45 -5.18
CA ASN A 177 -10.81 16.10 -5.50
C ASN A 177 -11.46 17.24 -6.30
N LEU A 178 -11.34 17.21 -7.61
CA LEU A 178 -11.89 18.20 -8.54
C LEU A 178 -13.22 17.72 -9.10
N VAL A 179 -14.30 18.04 -8.42
CA VAL A 179 -15.67 17.71 -8.86
C VAL A 179 -15.93 18.27 -10.25
N GLY A 180 -16.47 17.44 -11.16
CA GLY A 180 -16.82 17.85 -12.52
C GLY A 180 -15.67 17.81 -13.53
N THR A 181 -14.45 17.49 -13.10
CA THR A 181 -13.32 17.30 -14.03
C THR A 181 -13.29 15.85 -14.48
N THR A 182 -13.26 15.60 -15.79
CA THR A 182 -13.14 14.26 -16.38
C THR A 182 -11.88 14.14 -17.19
N ARG A 183 -11.31 12.94 -17.21
CA ARG A 183 -10.16 12.58 -18.08
C ARG A 183 -10.49 11.34 -18.87
N ASP A 184 -9.81 11.20 -20.00
CA ASP A 184 -9.86 10.05 -20.88
C ASP A 184 -8.45 9.62 -21.33
N GLN A 185 -7.44 10.22 -20.73
CA GLN A 185 -6.03 9.98 -21.06
C GLN A 185 -5.16 9.83 -19.82
N LEU A 186 -4.22 8.89 -19.88
CA LEU A 186 -3.14 8.72 -18.91
C LEU A 186 -1.80 8.96 -19.61
N HIS A 187 -1.04 9.94 -19.16
CA HIS A 187 0.27 10.25 -19.71
C HIS A 187 1.35 9.41 -19.01
N THR A 188 2.14 8.69 -19.82
CA THR A 188 3.22 7.85 -19.31
C THR A 188 4.55 8.28 -19.94
N PRO A 189 5.63 8.44 -19.14
CA PRO A 189 6.96 8.69 -19.69
C PRO A 189 7.52 7.41 -20.30
N LYS A 190 8.49 7.57 -21.19
CA LYS A 190 9.34 6.47 -21.63
C LYS A 190 10.54 6.37 -20.70
N PHE A 191 10.84 5.17 -20.20
CA PHE A 191 12.07 4.95 -19.45
C PHE A 191 13.26 4.96 -20.40
N GLY A 192 14.30 5.74 -20.09
CA GLY A 192 15.59 5.74 -20.78
C GLY A 192 15.59 5.32 -22.24
N GLY A 193 16.36 5.87 -23.05
CA GLY A 193 16.63 5.70 -24.47
C GLY A 193 15.99 4.50 -25.19
N ALA A 194 16.73 3.42 -25.32
CA ALA A 194 16.36 2.31 -26.21
C ALA A 194 15.19 1.45 -25.74
N ALA A 195 14.92 1.37 -24.46
CA ALA A 195 13.89 0.46 -23.94
C ALA A 195 12.46 0.97 -24.20
N GLN A 196 12.26 2.27 -24.28
CA GLN A 196 10.94 2.92 -24.46
C GLN A 196 9.85 2.32 -23.56
N GLN A 197 10.27 1.76 -22.44
CA GLN A 197 9.41 1.06 -21.51
C GLN A 197 8.51 2.04 -20.76
N GLN A 198 7.31 1.61 -20.45
CA GLN A 198 6.32 2.36 -19.68
C GLN A 198 5.82 1.49 -18.54
N VAL A 199 5.44 2.11 -17.42
CA VAL A 199 4.88 1.43 -16.24
C VAL A 199 3.63 2.14 -15.78
N ILE A 200 2.57 1.37 -15.56
CA ILE A 200 1.32 1.82 -14.97
C ILE A 200 1.00 0.90 -13.80
N LEU A 201 0.56 1.47 -12.68
CA LEU A 201 -0.08 0.72 -11.60
C LEU A 201 -1.58 1.00 -11.61
N TYR A 202 -2.37 -0.07 -11.61
CA TYR A 202 -3.81 -0.06 -11.34
C TYR A 202 -4.03 -0.35 -9.87
N ARG A 203 -4.87 0.44 -9.19
CA ARG A 203 -5.14 0.34 -7.76
C ARG A 203 -6.63 0.31 -7.48
N ILE A 204 -7.04 -0.53 -6.53
CA ILE A 204 -8.40 -0.60 -5.98
C ILE A 204 -8.32 -0.55 -4.47
N TYR A 205 -8.95 0.44 -3.86
CA TYR A 205 -9.03 0.63 -2.41
C TYR A 205 -10.42 0.31 -1.89
N VAL A 206 -10.47 -0.42 -0.79
CA VAL A 206 -11.69 -0.71 -0.03
C VAL A 206 -12.80 -1.20 -0.96
N ARG A 207 -12.60 -2.39 -1.52
CA ARG A 207 -13.63 -3.08 -2.31
C ARG A 207 -14.87 -3.35 -1.49
N ASP A 208 -16.02 -3.38 -2.12
CA ASP A 208 -17.28 -3.68 -1.46
C ASP A 208 -17.26 -5.13 -0.93
N GLN A 209 -17.95 -5.37 0.16
CA GLN A 209 -18.04 -6.69 0.77
C GLN A 209 -18.62 -7.72 -0.21
N GLY A 210 -18.03 -8.91 -0.26
CA GLY A 210 -18.47 -10.00 -1.13
C GLY A 210 -17.98 -9.92 -2.58
N THR A 211 -17.11 -8.95 -2.91
CA THR A 211 -16.48 -8.87 -4.23
C THR A 211 -15.09 -9.51 -4.22
N ASP A 212 -14.54 -9.78 -5.40
CA ASP A 212 -13.16 -10.23 -5.59
C ASP A 212 -12.17 -9.06 -5.45
N GLU A 213 -10.86 -9.31 -5.64
CA GLU A 213 -9.79 -8.30 -5.55
C GLU A 213 -9.99 -7.13 -6.51
N THR A 214 -10.74 -7.33 -7.60
CA THR A 214 -11.05 -6.30 -8.61
C THR A 214 -12.38 -5.58 -8.36
N GLY A 215 -13.06 -5.83 -7.25
CA GLY A 215 -14.42 -5.32 -7.03
C GLY A 215 -15.43 -5.83 -8.06
N ASN A 216 -15.24 -7.06 -8.54
CA ASN A 216 -16.00 -7.73 -9.60
C ASN A 216 -15.97 -7.02 -10.97
N ALA A 217 -15.00 -6.13 -11.22
CA ALA A 217 -14.84 -5.43 -12.49
C ALA A 217 -13.89 -6.15 -13.47
N GLY A 218 -13.10 -7.09 -12.96
CA GLY A 218 -11.98 -7.64 -13.70
C GLY A 218 -10.84 -6.62 -13.89
N LEU A 219 -9.80 -7.00 -14.61
CA LEU A 219 -8.67 -6.13 -14.92
C LEU A 219 -8.90 -5.41 -16.26
N PRO A 220 -8.54 -4.12 -16.37
CA PRO A 220 -8.70 -3.38 -17.63
C PRO A 220 -8.01 -4.06 -18.80
N LEU A 221 -8.69 -4.16 -19.92
CA LEU A 221 -8.25 -4.84 -21.13
C LEU A 221 -7.42 -3.90 -22.00
N PRO A 222 -6.18 -4.24 -22.41
CA PRO A 222 -5.43 -3.45 -23.39
C PRO A 222 -6.05 -3.62 -24.77
N VAL A 223 -6.27 -2.52 -25.46
CA VAL A 223 -6.71 -2.44 -26.86
C VAL A 223 -5.64 -1.66 -27.62
N LEU A 224 -4.93 -2.35 -28.49
CA LEU A 224 -3.82 -1.79 -29.27
C LEU A 224 -4.24 -1.65 -30.73
N THR A 225 -4.31 -0.42 -31.22
CA THR A 225 -4.49 -0.11 -32.62
C THR A 225 -3.14 0.20 -33.26
N MET A 226 -2.68 -0.64 -34.16
CA MET A 226 -1.43 -0.48 -34.88
C MET A 226 -1.51 0.64 -35.91
N ALA A 227 -0.35 1.11 -36.41
CA ALA A 227 -0.28 2.17 -37.43
C ALA A 227 -0.96 1.82 -38.75
N ASP A 228 -1.05 0.53 -39.08
CA ASP A 228 -1.76 0.00 -40.26
C ASP A 228 -3.28 -0.18 -40.02
N GLY A 229 -3.78 0.19 -38.85
CA GLY A 229 -5.18 0.07 -38.50
C GLY A 229 -5.56 -1.29 -37.88
N LYS A 230 -4.65 -2.27 -37.79
CA LYS A 230 -4.92 -3.55 -37.14
C LYS A 230 -5.20 -3.34 -35.66
N VAL A 231 -6.30 -3.91 -35.16
CA VAL A 231 -6.68 -3.85 -33.74
C VAL A 231 -6.42 -5.20 -33.09
N MET A 232 -5.69 -5.18 -31.98
CA MET A 232 -5.43 -6.34 -31.11
C MET A 232 -5.97 -6.07 -29.71
N ARG A 233 -6.55 -7.07 -29.05
CA ARG A 233 -7.22 -6.91 -27.77
C ARG A 233 -6.73 -7.95 -26.75
N GLY A 234 -6.60 -7.54 -25.48
CA GLY A 234 -6.25 -8.42 -24.38
C GLY A 234 -4.96 -9.20 -24.62
N ALA A 235 -5.02 -10.51 -24.57
CA ALA A 235 -3.86 -11.39 -24.70
C ALA A 235 -3.17 -11.26 -26.07
N GLU A 236 -3.90 -10.97 -27.13
CA GLU A 236 -3.36 -10.78 -28.47
C GLU A 236 -2.43 -9.56 -28.54
N ALA A 237 -2.74 -8.49 -27.79
CA ALA A 237 -1.92 -7.27 -27.75
C ALA A 237 -0.59 -7.45 -26.99
N CYS A 238 -0.51 -8.43 -26.08
CA CYS A 238 0.63 -8.54 -25.14
C CYS A 238 1.99 -8.76 -25.83
N GLY A 239 2.03 -9.51 -26.93
CA GLY A 239 3.25 -9.73 -27.70
C GLY A 239 3.78 -8.43 -28.31
N ALA A 240 2.91 -7.67 -28.99
CA ALA A 240 3.25 -6.39 -29.60
C ALA A 240 3.61 -5.34 -28.55
N LEU A 241 2.96 -5.35 -27.38
CA LEU A 241 3.25 -4.49 -26.24
C LEU A 241 4.48 -4.92 -25.43
N ARG A 242 5.13 -6.06 -25.76
CA ARG A 242 6.34 -6.56 -25.11
C ARG A 242 6.17 -6.69 -23.58
N THR A 243 5.03 -7.15 -23.10
CA THR A 243 4.66 -7.15 -21.67
C THR A 243 5.53 -8.07 -20.80
N ARG A 244 6.28 -9.03 -21.41
CA ARG A 244 7.19 -9.95 -20.74
C ARG A 244 8.60 -9.41 -20.54
N GLN A 245 8.90 -8.20 -21.03
CA GLN A 245 10.23 -7.61 -20.86
C GLN A 245 10.55 -7.40 -19.36
N PRO A 246 11.83 -7.51 -18.96
CA PRO A 246 12.25 -7.17 -17.60
C PRO A 246 11.86 -5.73 -17.25
N LEU A 247 11.56 -5.49 -15.98
CA LEU A 247 11.29 -4.15 -15.49
C LEU A 247 12.61 -3.36 -15.37
N ALA A 248 12.75 -2.29 -16.16
CA ALA A 248 13.94 -1.43 -16.19
C ALA A 248 13.77 -0.26 -15.21
N ILE A 249 13.90 -0.54 -13.92
CA ILE A 249 13.82 0.48 -12.85
C ILE A 249 15.02 0.36 -11.90
N ASP A 250 15.28 1.44 -11.20
CA ASP A 250 16.17 1.43 -10.04
C ASP A 250 15.60 0.49 -8.95
N PRO A 251 16.31 -0.58 -8.54
CA PRO A 251 15.84 -1.46 -7.47
C PRO A 251 15.50 -0.74 -6.18
N ALA A 252 16.18 0.37 -5.88
CA ALA A 252 15.89 1.22 -4.74
C ALA A 252 14.50 1.90 -4.79
N ALA A 253 13.80 1.84 -5.94
CA ALA A 253 12.40 2.29 -6.03
C ALA A 253 11.43 1.46 -5.20
N MET A 254 11.77 0.20 -4.88
CA MET A 254 10.92 -0.72 -4.12
C MET A 254 11.26 -0.73 -2.63
N ALA A 255 12.55 -0.64 -2.28
CA ALA A 255 13.06 -0.66 -0.92
C ALA A 255 14.44 0.00 -0.88
N LEU A 256 14.90 0.47 0.28
CA LEU A 256 16.29 0.92 0.41
C LEU A 256 17.22 -0.28 0.29
N PRO A 257 18.39 -0.13 -0.39
CA PRO A 257 19.45 -1.12 -0.33
C PRO A 257 19.83 -1.44 1.12
N MET A 258 20.06 -2.70 1.44
CA MET A 258 20.27 -3.16 2.81
C MET A 258 21.52 -2.54 3.46
N ASP A 259 22.62 -2.41 2.70
CA ASP A 259 23.84 -1.75 3.12
C ASP A 259 23.59 -0.29 3.49
N LYS A 260 22.87 0.43 2.64
CA LYS A 260 22.47 1.81 2.91
C LYS A 260 21.59 1.94 4.15
N TYR A 261 20.68 1.01 4.34
CA TYR A 261 19.83 0.99 5.53
C TYR A 261 20.63 0.78 6.81
N TYR A 262 21.61 -0.13 6.80
CA TYR A 262 22.52 -0.31 7.94
C TYR A 262 23.39 0.93 8.24
N GLU A 263 23.89 1.61 7.22
CA GLU A 263 24.59 2.88 7.39
C GLU A 263 23.72 3.92 8.09
N LEU A 264 22.46 4.06 7.64
CA LEU A 264 21.52 5.00 8.24
C LEU A 264 21.18 4.64 9.69
N ARG A 265 21.00 3.36 10.01
CA ARG A 265 20.80 2.91 11.39
C ARG A 265 22.01 3.18 12.28
N ALA A 266 23.22 2.95 11.77
CA ALA A 266 24.45 3.27 12.50
C ALA A 266 24.60 4.77 12.74
N ALA A 267 24.20 5.60 11.78
CA ALA A 267 24.17 7.07 11.96
C ALA A 267 23.13 7.47 13.01
N ALA A 268 21.94 6.88 12.98
CA ALA A 268 20.86 7.13 13.94
C ALA A 268 21.26 6.77 15.38
N ALA A 269 21.96 5.67 15.59
CA ALA A 269 22.41 5.22 16.89
C ALA A 269 23.33 6.22 17.62
N LYS A 270 23.93 7.17 16.89
CA LYS A 270 24.74 8.26 17.48
C LYS A 270 23.90 9.29 18.22
N PHE A 271 22.61 9.43 17.91
CA PHE A 271 21.71 10.33 18.63
C PHE A 271 21.17 9.69 19.91
N SER A 272 20.65 8.48 19.80
CA SER A 272 20.25 7.66 20.95
C SER A 272 20.09 6.19 20.50
N PRO A 273 20.10 5.22 21.44
CA PRO A 273 19.89 3.80 21.10
C PRO A 273 18.53 3.49 20.44
N ASN A 274 17.55 4.36 20.62
CA ASN A 274 16.20 4.17 20.10
C ASN A 274 15.89 5.08 18.90
N PHE A 275 16.77 6.04 18.58
CA PHE A 275 16.55 6.95 17.46
C PHE A 275 16.44 6.15 16.12
N PRO A 276 15.53 6.51 15.22
CA PRO A 276 14.72 7.74 15.17
C PRO A 276 13.40 7.69 15.96
N ALA A 277 13.11 6.64 16.73
CA ALA A 277 11.98 6.63 17.64
C ALA A 277 12.24 7.57 18.84
N THR A 278 11.24 8.38 19.18
CA THR A 278 11.32 9.39 20.25
C THR A 278 10.09 9.32 21.17
N THR A 279 10.19 9.93 22.34
CA THR A 279 9.05 10.14 23.25
C THR A 279 9.07 11.59 23.75
N PRO A 280 8.06 12.42 23.37
CA PRO A 280 6.93 12.12 22.49
C PRO A 280 7.38 11.74 21.06
N PRO A 281 6.51 11.06 20.25
CA PRO A 281 6.87 10.63 18.91
C PRO A 281 7.07 11.82 17.98
N THR A 282 8.14 11.75 17.16
CA THR A 282 8.37 12.68 16.07
C THR A 282 7.62 12.21 14.83
N TRP A 283 6.94 13.13 14.17
CA TRP A 283 6.19 12.86 12.94
C TRP A 283 6.94 13.40 11.73
N TYR A 284 6.99 12.61 10.66
CA TYR A 284 7.69 12.90 9.42
C TYR A 284 6.71 12.86 8.26
N GLN A 285 6.60 13.93 7.50
CA GLN A 285 5.85 13.92 6.24
C GLN A 285 6.69 13.20 5.17
N GLN A 286 6.03 12.46 4.28
CA GLN A 286 6.72 11.82 3.16
C GLN A 286 7.04 12.85 2.08
N PHE A 287 8.32 13.01 1.80
CA PHE A 287 8.88 13.78 0.69
C PHE A 287 9.64 12.84 -0.27
N ASP A 288 10.75 13.30 -0.80
CA ASP A 288 11.68 12.53 -1.63
C ASP A 288 12.56 11.56 -0.78
N ARG A 289 13.46 10.85 -1.47
CA ARG A 289 14.34 9.86 -0.83
C ARG A 289 15.37 10.50 0.11
N GLU A 290 15.85 11.70 -0.17
CA GLU A 290 16.79 12.39 0.70
C GLU A 290 16.14 12.72 2.05
N ALA A 291 14.88 13.17 2.02
CA ALA A 291 14.11 13.38 3.25
C ALA A 291 13.89 12.08 4.03
N LEU A 292 13.75 10.94 3.34
CA LEU A 292 13.69 9.64 4.00
C LEU A 292 14.99 9.30 4.73
N TYR A 293 16.15 9.59 4.13
CA TYR A 293 17.44 9.45 4.80
C TYR A 293 17.55 10.39 6.00
N GLY A 294 17.01 11.60 5.85
CA GLY A 294 16.95 12.63 6.89
C GLY A 294 16.29 12.15 8.19
N ILE A 295 15.35 11.21 8.14
CA ILE A 295 14.74 10.61 9.33
C ILE A 295 15.80 10.00 10.25
N TYR A 296 16.82 9.34 9.69
CA TYR A 296 17.89 8.67 10.43
C TYR A 296 19.08 9.58 10.75
N THR A 297 19.27 10.64 10.01
CA THR A 297 20.40 11.57 10.18
C THR A 297 20.02 12.85 10.90
N GLY A 298 18.73 13.03 11.24
CA GLY A 298 18.21 14.26 11.84
C GLY A 298 18.20 15.45 10.88
N THR A 299 18.38 15.22 9.57
CA THR A 299 18.42 16.29 8.56
C THR A 299 16.99 16.59 8.08
N PRO A 300 16.51 17.83 8.15
CA PRO A 300 15.19 18.18 7.65
C PRO A 300 15.14 18.06 6.11
N PRO A 301 13.93 17.87 5.54
CA PRO A 301 13.75 17.95 4.09
C PRO A 301 14.22 19.29 3.53
N LYS A 302 14.74 19.26 2.30
CA LYS A 302 15.10 20.50 1.58
C LYS A 302 13.83 21.33 1.32
N GLU A 303 13.98 22.64 1.20
CA GLU A 303 12.88 23.57 0.97
C GLU A 303 12.07 23.23 -0.31
N ASN A 304 12.75 22.76 -1.34
CA ASN A 304 12.16 22.35 -2.62
C ASN A 304 11.86 20.85 -2.71
N ALA A 305 11.93 20.11 -1.61
CA ALA A 305 11.60 18.68 -1.60
C ALA A 305 10.13 18.47 -2.01
N ARG A 306 9.92 17.55 -2.97
CA ARG A 306 8.58 17.27 -3.48
C ARG A 306 7.86 16.25 -2.59
N LYS A 307 6.62 16.56 -2.24
CA LYS A 307 5.77 15.66 -1.42
C LYS A 307 5.48 14.37 -2.18
N SER A 308 5.48 13.26 -1.45
CA SER A 308 5.13 11.92 -1.96
C SER A 308 6.01 11.40 -3.10
N GLU A 309 7.25 11.88 -3.24
CA GLU A 309 8.20 11.37 -4.23
C GLU A 309 9.28 10.43 -3.65
N GLY A 310 9.14 9.99 -2.42
CA GLY A 310 10.16 9.22 -1.68
C GLY A 310 10.50 7.83 -2.23
N GLY A 311 10.05 7.46 -3.42
CA GLY A 311 10.13 6.10 -3.93
C GLY A 311 9.00 5.22 -3.37
N PHE A 312 9.11 3.90 -3.51
CA PHE A 312 8.10 2.94 -3.07
C PHE A 312 6.75 3.10 -3.80
N TYR A 313 6.76 3.58 -5.05
CA TYR A 313 5.58 3.74 -5.90
C TYR A 313 4.42 4.47 -5.21
N PRO A 314 4.62 5.69 -4.69
CA PRO A 314 3.58 6.40 -3.96
C PRO A 314 2.37 6.70 -4.85
N ASN A 315 1.21 6.82 -4.23
CA ASN A 315 -0.01 7.27 -4.89
C ASN A 315 -0.10 8.80 -4.78
N LEU A 316 -0.20 9.51 -5.90
CA LEU A 316 -0.31 10.99 -5.91
C LEU A 316 -1.58 11.50 -5.24
N ASP A 317 -2.64 10.69 -5.21
CA ASP A 317 -3.90 11.02 -4.54
C ASP A 317 -3.81 10.85 -3.02
N ASN A 318 -2.71 10.27 -2.51
CA ASN A 318 -2.40 10.12 -1.10
C ASN A 318 -1.33 11.10 -0.64
N GLN A 319 -1.45 11.51 0.63
CA GLN A 319 -0.37 12.13 1.38
C GLN A 319 -0.15 11.35 2.69
N TYR A 320 1.10 11.35 3.17
CA TYR A 320 1.52 10.46 4.25
C TYR A 320 2.28 11.22 5.33
N ILE A 321 2.02 10.85 6.58
CA ILE A 321 2.95 11.09 7.69
C ILE A 321 3.32 9.77 8.35
N ARG A 322 4.53 9.73 8.91
CA ARG A 322 5.09 8.54 9.55
C ARG A 322 5.68 8.88 10.90
N THR A 323 5.72 7.89 11.77
CA THR A 323 6.60 7.90 12.95
C THR A 323 7.27 6.55 13.08
N ILE A 324 8.46 6.55 13.67
CA ILE A 324 9.15 5.33 14.02
C ILE A 324 8.79 4.99 15.46
N VAL A 325 8.34 3.76 15.69
CA VAL A 325 8.01 3.24 17.02
C VAL A 325 9.06 2.20 17.42
N ASN A 326 9.52 2.26 18.67
CA ASN A 326 10.47 1.29 19.23
C ASN A 326 9.97 0.78 20.57
N ARG A 327 9.81 -0.55 20.70
CA ARG A 327 9.30 -1.22 21.91
C ARG A 327 10.18 -1.03 23.14
N ARG A 328 11.45 -0.66 22.98
CA ARG A 328 12.33 -0.30 24.13
C ARG A 328 11.84 0.93 24.88
N LEU A 329 11.06 1.81 24.23
CA LEU A 329 10.39 2.96 24.86
C LEU A 329 9.09 2.58 25.56
N GLY A 330 8.51 1.43 25.22
CA GLY A 330 7.30 0.87 25.81
C GLY A 330 6.66 -0.16 24.90
N LYS A 331 6.12 -1.24 25.49
CA LYS A 331 5.60 -2.39 24.75
C LYS A 331 4.31 -2.12 23.98
N VAL A 332 3.56 -1.12 24.42
CA VAL A 332 2.29 -0.70 23.83
C VAL A 332 2.43 0.76 23.40
N PHE A 333 2.11 1.05 22.13
CA PHE A 333 2.03 2.41 21.63
C PHE A 333 0.58 2.75 21.35
N VAL A 334 0.08 3.84 21.89
CA VAL A 334 -1.33 4.26 21.79
C VAL A 334 -1.41 5.53 20.96
N LEU A 335 -2.27 5.51 19.95
CA LEU A 335 -2.64 6.67 19.13
C LEU A 335 -4.04 7.12 19.46
N ARG A 336 -4.24 8.43 19.54
CA ARG A 336 -5.55 9.08 19.59
C ARG A 336 -5.58 10.28 18.66
N GLY A 337 -6.65 10.44 17.91
CA GLY A 337 -6.88 11.59 17.03
C GLY A 337 -8.35 11.75 16.71
N LYS A 338 -8.75 12.93 16.24
CA LYS A 338 -10.10 13.14 15.70
C LYS A 338 -10.23 12.44 14.35
N ALA A 339 -11.34 11.76 14.12
CA ALA A 339 -11.58 11.02 12.88
C ALA A 339 -12.10 11.96 11.78
N PRO A 340 -11.43 12.06 10.61
CA PRO A 340 -12.01 12.68 9.44
C PRO A 340 -13.23 11.88 8.96
N THR A 341 -14.23 12.57 8.43
CA THR A 341 -15.39 11.92 7.80
C THR A 341 -15.04 11.37 6.43
N THR A 342 -15.64 10.24 6.05
CA THR A 342 -15.41 9.56 4.78
C THR A 342 -16.69 8.94 4.25
N PRO A 343 -16.79 8.69 2.91
CA PRO A 343 -17.86 7.85 2.37
C PRO A 343 -17.83 6.46 3.03
N LYS A 344 -19.00 5.85 3.22
CA LYS A 344 -19.13 4.48 3.75
C LYS A 344 -19.52 3.55 2.60
N THR A 345 -18.62 2.63 2.23
CA THR A 345 -18.80 1.85 1.00
C THR A 345 -18.71 0.34 1.17
N ILE A 346 -18.04 -0.15 2.22
CA ILE A 346 -17.81 -1.60 2.41
C ILE A 346 -19.12 -2.39 2.38
N LYS A 347 -20.16 -1.88 3.02
CA LYS A 347 -21.47 -2.54 3.09
C LYS A 347 -22.33 -2.35 1.83
N GLY A 348 -21.78 -1.74 0.77
CA GLY A 348 -22.48 -1.54 -0.50
C GLY A 348 -23.49 -0.39 -0.49
N ASP A 349 -23.15 0.74 0.13
CA ASP A 349 -23.97 1.95 0.06
C ASP A 349 -24.38 2.26 -1.39
N LYS A 350 -25.64 2.60 -1.58
CA LYS A 350 -26.23 2.79 -2.93
C LYS A 350 -25.74 4.06 -3.63
N ALA A 351 -25.28 5.04 -2.88
CA ALA A 351 -24.74 6.30 -3.43
C ALA A 351 -23.32 6.54 -2.93
N MET A 352 -22.50 7.19 -3.76
CA MET A 352 -21.19 7.65 -3.33
C MET A 352 -21.34 8.85 -2.39
N GLY A 353 -21.04 8.66 -1.11
CA GLY A 353 -21.07 9.71 -0.11
C GLY A 353 -19.94 10.73 -0.27
N GLY A 354 -20.08 11.86 0.43
CA GLY A 354 -19.01 12.84 0.63
C GLY A 354 -18.24 12.61 1.94
N GLY A 355 -17.32 13.51 2.25
CA GLY A 355 -16.55 13.50 3.50
C GLY A 355 -15.36 14.46 3.43
N ASP A 356 -14.69 14.62 4.56
CA ASP A 356 -13.42 15.37 4.66
C ASP A 356 -12.33 14.77 3.78
N LEU A 357 -12.33 13.44 3.69
CA LEU A 357 -11.42 12.63 2.89
C LEU A 357 -12.19 11.55 2.12
N ARG A 358 -11.63 11.07 1.02
CA ARG A 358 -12.13 9.87 0.34
C ARG A 358 -11.82 8.61 1.15
N TYR A 359 -10.66 8.59 1.82
CA TYR A 359 -10.14 7.44 2.58
C TYR A 359 -9.02 7.88 3.52
N TRP A 360 -8.89 7.21 4.66
CA TRP A 360 -7.70 7.25 5.49
C TRP A 360 -7.45 5.92 6.19
N SER A 361 -6.16 5.65 6.49
CA SER A 361 -5.75 4.42 7.17
C SER A 361 -4.52 4.62 8.04
N TRP A 362 -4.40 3.79 9.05
CA TRP A 362 -3.18 3.55 9.80
C TRP A 362 -2.60 2.21 9.41
N CYS A 363 -1.31 2.16 9.05
CA CYS A 363 -0.60 0.93 8.76
C CYS A 363 0.63 0.78 9.63
N SER A 364 0.81 -0.42 10.17
CA SER A 364 2.04 -0.89 10.79
C SER A 364 2.89 -1.57 9.73
N ASN A 365 4.15 -1.18 9.63
CA ASN A 365 5.04 -1.65 8.57
C ASN A 365 6.41 -2.04 9.14
N GLN A 366 7.12 -2.91 8.43
CA GLN A 366 8.54 -3.19 8.67
C GLN A 366 9.43 -2.02 8.23
N GLY A 367 10.76 -2.18 8.26
CA GLY A 367 11.71 -1.13 7.95
C GLY A 367 11.80 -0.77 6.46
N PHE A 368 12.54 0.30 6.16
CA PHE A 368 12.66 0.83 4.80
C PHE A 368 13.48 -0.05 3.83
N ALA A 369 14.24 -1.03 4.34
CA ALA A 369 14.92 -2.00 3.49
C ALA A 369 14.05 -3.22 3.13
N ASN A 370 12.97 -3.46 3.87
CA ASN A 370 12.04 -4.54 3.66
C ASN A 370 10.72 -4.05 3.03
N THR A 371 10.19 -2.94 3.51
CA THR A 371 8.99 -2.24 3.03
C THR A 371 7.69 -3.07 3.06
N ARG A 372 7.64 -4.14 3.87
CA ARG A 372 6.42 -4.94 4.07
C ARG A 372 5.44 -4.21 4.98
N VAL A 373 4.14 -4.38 4.73
CA VAL A 373 3.10 -4.04 5.68
C VAL A 373 2.81 -5.23 6.59
N ASN A 374 2.65 -4.97 7.89
CA ASN A 374 2.18 -5.98 8.84
C ASN A 374 0.65 -6.08 8.78
N ASP A 375 -0.02 -4.94 8.92
CA ASP A 375 -1.47 -4.79 8.77
C ASP A 375 -1.84 -3.30 8.67
N CYS A 376 -3.09 -3.03 8.26
CA CYS A 376 -3.69 -1.70 8.26
C CYS A 376 -5.09 -1.73 8.85
N VAL A 377 -5.46 -0.66 9.54
CA VAL A 377 -6.85 -0.35 9.91
C VAL A 377 -7.27 0.94 9.21
N HIS A 378 -8.42 0.93 8.56
CA HIS A 378 -8.94 2.08 7.84
C HIS A 378 -10.21 2.63 8.49
N ASP A 379 -10.66 3.77 8.02
CA ASP A 379 -11.75 4.58 8.57
C ASP A 379 -13.05 3.84 8.90
N GLU A 380 -13.44 2.81 8.13
CA GLU A 380 -14.63 1.98 8.45
C GLU A 380 -14.35 0.84 9.43
N MET A 381 -13.07 0.52 9.69
CA MET A 381 -12.66 -0.49 10.66
C MET A 381 -12.37 0.11 12.04
N ILE A 382 -12.13 1.41 12.12
CA ILE A 382 -11.73 2.08 13.36
C ILE A 382 -12.96 2.58 14.09
N PRO A 383 -13.24 2.12 15.33
CA PRO A 383 -14.32 2.68 16.15
C PRO A 383 -14.06 4.16 16.47
N VAL A 384 -15.09 4.98 16.29
CA VAL A 384 -15.06 6.41 16.64
C VAL A 384 -15.99 6.63 17.83
N GLY A 385 -15.44 7.22 18.88
CA GLY A 385 -16.21 7.55 20.08
C GLY A 385 -17.24 8.68 19.84
N PRO A 386 -18.17 8.88 20.78
CA PRO A 386 -19.17 9.95 20.68
C PRO A 386 -18.55 11.35 20.66
N ASP A 387 -17.30 11.48 21.09
CA ASP A 387 -16.51 12.71 21.03
C ASP A 387 -15.86 12.96 19.65
N GLY A 388 -16.05 12.04 18.68
CA GLY A 388 -15.49 12.10 17.35
C GLY A 388 -14.01 11.66 17.29
N TYR A 389 -13.47 11.07 18.35
CA TYR A 389 -12.09 10.60 18.41
C TYR A 389 -11.99 9.08 18.28
N TYR A 390 -10.90 8.63 17.67
CA TYR A 390 -10.52 7.22 17.60
C TYR A 390 -9.35 6.91 18.53
N THR A 391 -9.20 5.63 18.88
CA THR A 391 -8.03 5.08 19.56
C THR A 391 -7.51 3.87 18.79
N VAL A 392 -6.22 3.87 18.49
CA VAL A 392 -5.51 2.73 17.87
C VAL A 392 -4.37 2.32 18.80
N VAL A 393 -4.27 1.02 19.05
CA VAL A 393 -3.18 0.41 19.81
C VAL A 393 -2.26 -0.35 18.86
N LEU A 394 -0.96 -0.10 18.96
CA LEU A 394 0.08 -0.84 18.27
C LEU A 394 0.90 -1.62 19.30
N SER A 395 1.03 -2.93 19.11
CA SER A 395 1.84 -3.83 19.95
C SER A 395 2.13 -5.13 19.21
N ARG A 396 3.09 -5.92 19.72
CA ARG A 396 3.11 -7.35 19.35
C ARG A 396 1.87 -8.04 19.88
N ALA A 397 1.52 -9.18 19.30
CA ALA A 397 0.39 -10.00 19.75
C ALA A 397 0.51 -10.41 21.22
N ALA A 398 1.72 -10.78 21.65
CA ALA A 398 2.00 -11.17 23.05
C ALA A 398 1.85 -10.01 24.06
N ASP A 399 1.97 -8.76 23.63
CA ASP A 399 1.85 -7.57 24.47
C ASP A 399 0.51 -6.85 24.29
N ARG A 400 -0.42 -7.42 23.50
CA ARG A 400 -1.72 -6.83 23.21
C ARG A 400 -2.56 -6.71 24.50
N PRO A 401 -3.00 -5.47 24.87
CA PRO A 401 -3.94 -5.32 25.98
C PRO A 401 -5.25 -6.06 25.69
N ARG A 402 -5.86 -6.67 26.71
CA ARG A 402 -7.12 -7.44 26.60
C ARG A 402 -8.26 -6.59 26.05
N ASN A 403 -8.28 -5.31 26.41
CA ASN A 403 -9.28 -4.33 25.98
C ASN A 403 -8.91 -3.57 24.71
N ALA A 404 -7.82 -3.92 24.01
CA ALA A 404 -7.53 -3.44 22.67
C ALA A 404 -8.39 -4.21 21.63
N THR A 405 -9.70 -3.97 21.67
CA THR A 405 -10.73 -4.63 20.84
C THR A 405 -11.75 -3.62 20.34
N LEU A 406 -12.42 -3.95 19.22
CA LEU A 406 -13.48 -3.11 18.66
C LEU A 406 -14.65 -2.93 19.63
N GLN A 407 -14.97 -3.95 20.45
CA GLN A 407 -16.01 -3.88 21.47
C GLN A 407 -15.70 -2.84 22.55
N CYS A 408 -14.41 -2.62 22.82
CA CYS A 408 -13.94 -1.60 23.75
C CYS A 408 -13.68 -0.24 23.07
N GLY A 409 -14.10 -0.05 21.82
CA GLY A 409 -13.88 1.17 21.07
C GLY A 409 -12.43 1.39 20.62
N VAL A 410 -11.64 0.33 20.52
CA VAL A 410 -10.20 0.40 20.23
C VAL A 410 -9.87 -0.47 19.01
N ALA A 411 -9.21 0.10 18.01
CA ALA A 411 -8.60 -0.67 16.94
C ALA A 411 -7.19 -1.13 17.36
N TRP A 412 -6.78 -2.31 16.89
CA TRP A 412 -5.46 -2.84 17.16
C TRP A 412 -4.70 -3.10 15.87
N LEU A 413 -3.42 -2.70 15.85
CA LEU A 413 -2.46 -2.98 14.79
C LEU A 413 -1.36 -3.90 15.32
N PRO A 414 -1.03 -4.99 14.63
CA PRO A 414 0.10 -5.84 15.01
C PRO A 414 1.44 -5.18 14.65
N MET A 415 2.41 -5.33 15.53
CA MET A 415 3.82 -5.16 15.21
C MET A 415 4.41 -6.55 14.93
N ALA A 416 5.20 -6.69 13.87
CA ALA A 416 5.88 -7.94 13.55
C ALA A 416 6.85 -8.37 14.66
N ASP A 417 7.00 -9.69 14.86
CA ASP A 417 7.91 -10.22 15.88
C ASP A 417 9.39 -10.00 15.53
N ASP A 418 9.70 -9.91 14.24
CA ASP A 418 11.02 -9.55 13.70
C ASP A 418 11.22 -8.02 13.55
N GLY A 419 10.25 -7.21 13.98
CA GLY A 419 10.31 -5.76 14.01
C GLY A 419 10.43 -5.13 12.62
N ASP A 420 11.61 -4.55 12.32
CA ASP A 420 11.87 -3.93 11.02
C ASP A 420 12.14 -4.92 9.88
N GLY A 421 12.18 -6.23 10.18
CA GLY A 421 12.52 -7.27 9.20
C GLY A 421 13.96 -7.20 8.67
N SER A 422 14.83 -6.41 9.34
CA SER A 422 16.20 -6.10 8.91
C SER A 422 17.19 -6.04 10.09
N GLY A 423 16.86 -6.72 11.19
CA GLY A 423 17.74 -6.91 12.35
C GLY A 423 17.49 -6.01 13.55
N ASP A 424 16.46 -5.16 13.56
CA ASP A 424 15.95 -4.51 14.78
C ASP A 424 14.55 -5.05 15.12
N PRO A 425 14.46 -6.05 16.02
CA PRO A 425 13.18 -6.66 16.35
C PRO A 425 12.23 -5.71 17.08
N ASP A 426 12.70 -4.62 17.64
CA ASP A 426 11.90 -3.70 18.44
C ASP A 426 11.37 -2.48 17.67
N MET A 427 11.78 -2.32 16.40
CA MET A 427 11.40 -1.17 15.58
C MET A 427 10.26 -1.48 14.60
N THR A 428 9.38 -0.53 14.38
CA THR A 428 8.36 -0.57 13.32
C THR A 428 8.10 0.83 12.78
N VAL A 429 7.64 0.91 11.52
CA VAL A 429 7.22 2.16 10.89
C VAL A 429 5.70 2.26 10.94
N LEU A 430 5.19 3.28 11.61
CA LEU A 430 3.76 3.56 11.67
C LEU A 430 3.41 4.68 10.70
N GLN A 431 2.44 4.45 9.82
CA GLN A 431 2.10 5.38 8.74
C GLN A 431 0.62 5.70 8.70
N LEU A 432 0.30 7.00 8.64
CA LEU A 432 -1.03 7.53 8.30
C LEU A 432 -1.08 7.86 6.81
N ARG A 433 -2.17 7.47 6.15
CA ARG A 433 -2.55 7.91 4.80
C ARG A 433 -3.81 8.76 4.86
N HIS A 434 -3.80 9.89 4.14
CA HIS A 434 -4.97 10.67 3.78
C HIS A 434 -5.09 10.70 2.26
N MET A 435 -6.26 10.35 1.73
CA MET A 435 -6.52 10.30 0.30
C MET A 435 -7.60 11.30 -0.10
N LEU A 436 -7.36 12.07 -1.15
CA LEU A 436 -8.30 12.98 -1.78
C LEU A 436 -9.04 13.82 -0.75
N GLY A 437 -8.33 14.75 -0.12
CA GLY A 437 -8.92 15.71 0.82
C GLY A 437 -9.89 16.67 0.13
N ALA A 438 -11.05 16.92 0.76
CA ALA A 438 -11.94 17.99 0.35
C ALA A 438 -11.24 19.35 0.45
N GLY A 439 -11.50 20.25 -0.49
CA GLY A 439 -10.80 21.53 -0.56
C GLY A 439 -10.97 22.42 0.67
N GLU A 440 -12.10 22.32 1.36
CA GLU A 440 -12.44 22.98 2.61
C GLU A 440 -11.81 22.33 3.86
N PHE A 441 -11.40 21.05 3.78
CA PHE A 441 -10.78 20.35 4.90
C PHE A 441 -9.32 20.73 5.06
N LYS A 442 -9.05 21.75 5.86
CA LYS A 442 -7.70 22.32 6.03
C LYS A 442 -6.78 21.53 6.95
N ASN A 443 -7.27 20.50 7.64
CA ASN A 443 -6.49 19.66 8.55
C ASN A 443 -6.02 18.32 7.92
N ALA A 444 -6.18 18.16 6.60
CA ALA A 444 -5.64 17.02 5.87
C ALA A 444 -4.10 17.04 5.83
N VAL A 445 -3.47 15.87 5.74
CA VAL A 445 -2.01 15.77 5.50
C VAL A 445 -1.59 16.53 4.23
N HIS A 446 -2.48 16.64 3.24
CA HIS A 446 -2.29 17.44 2.03
C HIS A 446 -2.06 18.94 2.30
N ALA A 447 -2.67 19.46 3.36
CA ALA A 447 -2.66 20.87 3.72
C ALA A 447 -1.47 21.25 4.64
N ILE A 448 -0.64 20.31 5.06
CA ILE A 448 0.55 20.58 5.87
C ILE A 448 1.47 21.53 5.11
N ARG A 449 1.78 22.66 5.71
CA ARG A 449 2.57 23.75 5.11
C ARG A 449 4.07 23.46 5.18
N SER A 450 4.51 22.85 6.28
CA SER A 450 5.93 22.64 6.57
C SER A 450 6.14 21.37 7.42
N PRO A 451 7.26 20.66 7.29
CA PRO A 451 7.60 19.57 8.20
C PRO A 451 7.62 19.97 9.69
N ALA A 452 7.88 21.23 10.00
CA ALA A 452 7.89 21.73 11.37
C ALA A 452 6.49 21.97 11.94
N THR A 453 5.45 22.10 11.11
CA THR A 453 4.09 22.47 11.51
C THR A 453 3.08 21.32 11.40
N ILE A 454 3.53 20.06 11.22
CA ILE A 454 2.66 18.90 11.00
C ILE A 454 1.52 18.84 12.03
N LEU A 455 1.84 18.89 13.32
CA LEU A 455 0.85 18.77 14.39
C LEU A 455 -0.04 20.01 14.52
N GLU A 456 0.51 21.19 14.26
CA GLU A 456 -0.22 22.45 14.25
C GLU A 456 -1.24 22.50 13.10
N ASP A 457 -0.78 22.19 11.89
CA ASP A 457 -1.64 22.23 10.69
C ASP A 457 -2.76 21.20 10.74
N MET A 458 -2.50 20.02 11.30
CA MET A 458 -3.51 18.99 11.48
C MET A 458 -4.45 19.26 12.68
N GLY A 459 -4.05 20.10 13.64
CA GLY A 459 -4.87 20.52 14.76
C GLY A 459 -5.44 19.35 15.57
N ALA A 460 -6.76 19.27 15.74
CA ALA A 460 -7.44 18.18 16.46
C ALA A 460 -7.29 16.81 15.77
N TYR A 461 -7.03 16.78 14.47
CA TYR A 461 -6.82 15.58 13.68
C TYR A 461 -5.38 15.07 13.74
N ALA A 462 -4.47 15.85 14.34
CA ALA A 462 -3.10 15.43 14.56
C ALA A 462 -3.07 14.18 15.47
N PRO A 463 -2.34 13.14 15.08
CA PRO A 463 -2.24 11.93 15.91
C PRO A 463 -1.40 12.21 17.14
N ARG A 464 -1.98 11.95 18.31
CA ARG A 464 -1.26 11.98 19.60
C ARG A 464 -0.84 10.58 19.97
N GLY A 465 0.47 10.32 19.94
CA GLY A 465 1.07 9.03 20.25
C GLY A 465 1.73 9.03 21.62
N ARG A 466 1.64 7.91 22.35
CA ARG A 466 2.38 7.71 23.61
C ARG A 466 2.69 6.23 23.84
N TYR A 467 3.79 5.97 24.48
CA TYR A 467 4.15 4.65 24.98
C TYR A 467 3.51 4.42 26.35
N ILE A 468 3.08 3.19 26.60
CA ILE A 468 2.42 2.81 27.84
C ILE A 468 2.65 1.31 28.12
N SER A 469 2.51 0.86 29.35
CA SER A 469 2.47 -0.57 29.67
C SER A 469 1.08 -1.16 29.37
N THR A 470 1.02 -2.46 29.14
CA THR A 470 -0.24 -3.21 28.93
C THR A 470 -1.21 -2.98 30.08
N SER A 471 -0.74 -3.12 31.34
CA SER A 471 -1.57 -2.93 32.53
C SER A 471 -2.07 -1.49 32.68
N ALA A 472 -1.22 -0.49 32.40
CA ALA A 472 -1.65 0.90 32.47
C ALA A 472 -2.69 1.24 31.41
N PHE A 473 -2.60 0.65 30.20
CA PHE A 473 -3.63 0.80 29.18
C PHE A 473 -4.96 0.16 29.63
N GLU A 474 -4.91 -1.07 30.14
CA GLU A 474 -6.10 -1.78 30.60
C GLU A 474 -6.82 -1.05 31.75
N THR A 475 -6.08 -0.34 32.58
CA THR A 475 -6.65 0.51 33.64
C THR A 475 -7.25 1.81 33.08
N ALA A 476 -6.57 2.44 32.12
CA ALA A 476 -6.98 3.72 31.54
C ALA A 476 -8.20 3.62 30.59
N VAL A 477 -8.41 2.46 29.99
CA VAL A 477 -9.52 2.16 29.08
C VAL A 477 -10.36 1.03 29.69
N PRO A 478 -11.16 1.31 30.73
CA PRO A 478 -11.98 0.27 31.34
C PRO A 478 -13.02 -0.22 30.35
N CYS A 479 -13.04 -1.53 30.14
CA CYS A 479 -13.99 -2.19 29.26
C CYS A 479 -14.36 -3.53 29.88
N GLN A 480 -15.64 -3.72 30.19
CA GLN A 480 -16.15 -5.01 30.65
C GLN A 480 -16.29 -5.94 29.44
N ILE A 481 -15.29 -6.78 29.24
CA ILE A 481 -15.39 -7.90 28.29
C ILE A 481 -16.13 -9.00 29.03
N GLU A 482 -17.39 -9.23 28.70
CA GLU A 482 -18.11 -10.41 29.20
C GLU A 482 -17.29 -11.66 28.83
N ARG A 483 -16.88 -12.40 29.85
CA ARG A 483 -16.26 -13.73 29.65
C ARG A 483 -17.38 -14.66 29.16
N ARG A 484 -17.39 -14.91 27.85
CA ARG A 484 -18.18 -15.99 27.27
C ARG A 484 -17.41 -17.30 27.31
#